data_4548d5a14983c073c41977807f6eda20
#
_entry.id   4548d5a14983c073c41977807f6eda20
#
_cell.length_a   1.000
_cell.length_b   1.000
_cell.length_c   1.000
_cell.angle_alpha   90.00
_cell.angle_beta   90.00
_cell.angle_gamma   90.00
#
_symmetry.space_group_name_H-M   'P 1'
#
loop_
_entity.id
_entity.type
_entity.pdbx_description
1 polymer ?
#
loop_
_entity_poly.entity_id
_entity_poly.type
_entity_poly.pdbx_seq_one_letter_code
_entity_poly.pdbx_strand_id
1 'polypeptide(L)'
;IDLLIQTMKRQSAVSMNTIAGRDFYEGNLNGTPVVVVQCGVGMVNAALCAQVLITSFSADVVINTGIAGSLDPNINIGDVVLSTDSVNHIMDVQNLGYEPGQTPGIEVAAYPASETLRNTAKSAALKLDLTAHEGRVASGDRFVREEKEKERIKTVFGASCCEMEGAAIAQTCYLSAVPYLI
;
A
#
# COMPACT_ATOMS: atom_id res chain seq x y z
N ILE A 1 -13.59 -0.26 3.80
CA ILE A 1 -13.45 -1.54 4.54
C ILE A 1 -14.83 -2.12 4.86
N ASP A 2 -15.75 -1.35 5.44
CA ASP A 2 -17.08 -1.83 5.83
C ASP A 2 -17.88 -2.44 4.68
N LEU A 3 -17.82 -1.82 3.50
CA LEU A 3 -18.48 -2.34 2.31
C LEU A 3 -17.92 -3.70 1.88
N LEU A 4 -16.59 -3.89 1.97
CA LEU A 4 -15.96 -5.18 1.67
C LEU A 4 -16.44 -6.26 2.64
N ILE A 5 -16.39 -5.98 3.94
CA ILE A 5 -16.85 -6.91 4.98
C ILE A 5 -18.34 -7.24 4.82
N GLN A 6 -19.18 -6.24 4.55
CA GLN A 6 -20.59 -6.47 4.28
C GLN A 6 -20.81 -7.34 3.03
N THR A 7 -20.04 -7.12 1.98
CA THR A 7 -20.11 -7.93 0.76
C THR A 7 -19.69 -9.36 1.03
N MET A 8 -18.60 -9.58 1.77
CA MET A 8 -18.20 -10.92 2.22
C MET A 8 -19.31 -11.62 2.98
N LYS A 9 -19.91 -10.95 3.98
CA LYS A 9 -21.01 -11.50 4.81
C LYS A 9 -22.26 -11.88 4.01
N ARG A 10 -22.48 -11.26 2.86
CA ARG A 10 -23.60 -11.63 1.96
C ARG A 10 -23.29 -12.87 1.11
N GLN A 11 -22.02 -13.16 0.89
CA GLN A 11 -21.59 -14.23 -0.02
C GLN A 11 -21.16 -15.50 0.71
N SER A 12 -20.65 -15.40 1.94
CA SER A 12 -20.15 -16.53 2.73
C SER A 12 -20.19 -16.26 4.22
N ALA A 13 -19.94 -17.30 5.02
CA ALA A 13 -19.62 -17.12 6.42
C ALA A 13 -18.31 -16.33 6.55
N VAL A 14 -18.26 -15.40 7.51
CA VAL A 14 -17.07 -14.60 7.81
C VAL A 14 -16.67 -14.86 9.25
N SER A 15 -15.43 -15.31 9.45
CA SER A 15 -14.80 -15.37 10.76
C SER A 15 -14.07 -14.07 11.06
N MET A 16 -13.87 -13.77 12.34
CA MET A 16 -13.12 -12.61 12.81
C MET A 16 -12.12 -13.05 13.88
N ASN A 17 -10.87 -12.66 13.70
CA ASN A 17 -9.79 -12.91 14.65
C ASN A 17 -9.15 -11.58 15.03
N THR A 18 -9.09 -11.28 16.31
CA THR A 18 -8.40 -10.08 16.83
C THR A 18 -6.94 -10.43 17.15
N ILE A 19 -6.00 -9.84 16.41
CA ILE A 19 -4.56 -10.02 16.58
C ILE A 19 -3.91 -8.64 16.69
N ALA A 20 -3.07 -8.42 17.68
CA ALA A 20 -2.38 -7.16 17.94
C ALA A 20 -3.32 -5.93 17.94
N GLY A 21 -4.53 -6.09 18.48
CA GLY A 21 -5.54 -5.04 18.58
C GLY A 21 -6.20 -4.67 17.25
N ARG A 22 -6.11 -5.52 16.22
CA ARG A 22 -6.77 -5.36 14.93
C ARG A 22 -7.65 -6.55 14.62
N ASP A 23 -8.81 -6.29 14.02
CA ASP A 23 -9.78 -7.31 13.64
C ASP A 23 -9.54 -7.73 12.18
N PHE A 24 -9.20 -8.99 11.99
CA PHE A 24 -8.99 -9.64 10.70
C PHE A 24 -10.25 -10.44 10.35
N TYR A 25 -10.89 -10.08 9.24
CA TYR A 25 -12.10 -10.71 8.76
C TYR A 25 -11.76 -11.66 7.61
N GLU A 26 -11.93 -12.96 7.83
CA GLU A 26 -11.66 -14.01 6.84
C GLU A 26 -12.95 -14.50 6.21
N GLY A 27 -12.99 -14.59 4.89
CA GLY A 27 -14.15 -15.03 4.13
C GLY A 27 -13.89 -15.09 2.64
N ASN A 28 -14.94 -14.96 1.82
CA ASN A 28 -14.83 -15.00 0.37
C ASN A 28 -15.40 -13.74 -0.28
N LEU A 29 -14.74 -13.28 -1.33
CA LEU A 29 -15.26 -12.29 -2.27
C LEU A 29 -15.29 -12.91 -3.67
N ASN A 30 -16.50 -13.07 -4.23
CA ASN A 30 -16.72 -13.66 -5.55
C ASN A 30 -16.01 -15.01 -5.75
N GLY A 31 -16.02 -15.85 -4.71
CA GLY A 31 -15.39 -17.17 -4.71
C GLY A 31 -13.89 -17.18 -4.40
N THR A 32 -13.27 -16.02 -4.22
CA THR A 32 -11.86 -15.92 -3.84
C THR A 32 -11.74 -15.78 -2.32
N PRO A 33 -10.95 -16.62 -1.64
CA PRO A 33 -10.63 -16.44 -0.22
C PRO A 33 -9.90 -15.12 0.00
N VAL A 34 -10.35 -14.35 0.99
CA VAL A 34 -9.73 -13.06 1.34
C VAL A 34 -9.71 -12.84 2.83
N VAL A 35 -8.73 -12.10 3.30
CA VAL A 35 -8.67 -11.55 4.64
C VAL A 35 -8.66 -10.03 4.55
N VAL A 36 -9.58 -9.38 5.25
CA VAL A 36 -9.73 -7.92 5.25
C VAL A 36 -9.44 -7.39 6.65
N VAL A 37 -8.57 -6.40 6.73
CA VAL A 37 -8.19 -5.73 7.99
C VAL A 37 -8.09 -4.22 7.79
N GLN A 38 -8.53 -3.45 8.77
CA GLN A 38 -8.23 -2.02 8.86
C GLN A 38 -6.96 -1.83 9.69
N CYS A 39 -5.82 -1.59 9.01
CA CYS A 39 -4.53 -1.53 9.69
C CYS A 39 -4.39 -0.34 10.65
N GLY A 40 -5.13 0.75 10.44
CA GLY A 40 -4.94 2.02 11.15
C GLY A 40 -3.88 2.88 10.45
N VAL A 41 -3.63 4.07 11.00
CA VAL A 41 -2.72 5.05 10.40
C VAL A 41 -1.28 4.78 10.81
N GLY A 42 -0.37 4.92 9.86
CA GLY A 42 1.07 4.95 10.06
C GLY A 42 1.79 3.64 9.78
N MET A 43 3.09 3.78 9.55
CA MET A 43 3.94 2.72 9.01
C MET A 43 4.06 1.50 9.93
N VAL A 44 4.10 1.71 11.25
CA VAL A 44 4.19 0.60 12.23
C VAL A 44 2.93 -0.26 12.19
N ASN A 45 1.74 0.37 12.19
CA ASN A 45 0.46 -0.33 12.09
C ASN A 45 0.36 -1.11 10.76
N ALA A 46 0.79 -0.50 9.68
CA ALA A 46 0.76 -1.09 8.34
C ALA A 46 1.68 -2.32 8.23
N ALA A 47 2.93 -2.20 8.68
CA ALA A 47 3.90 -3.31 8.69
C ALA A 47 3.40 -4.48 9.54
N LEU A 48 2.88 -4.19 10.75
CA LEU A 48 2.34 -5.20 11.66
C LEU A 48 1.19 -5.98 11.01
N CYS A 49 0.23 -5.27 10.38
CA CYS A 49 -0.89 -5.94 9.72
C CYS A 49 -0.45 -6.76 8.50
N ALA A 50 0.47 -6.23 7.68
CA ALA A 50 1.02 -6.98 6.55
C ALA A 50 1.73 -8.26 7.02
N GLN A 51 2.53 -8.19 8.09
CA GLN A 51 3.20 -9.36 8.64
C GLN A 51 2.22 -10.39 9.19
N VAL A 52 1.16 -9.97 9.87
CA VAL A 52 0.10 -10.88 10.38
C VAL A 52 -0.64 -11.54 9.20
N LEU A 53 -0.99 -10.80 8.15
CA LEU A 53 -1.60 -11.37 6.94
C LEU A 53 -0.72 -12.48 6.35
N ILE A 54 0.58 -12.25 6.25
CA ILE A 54 1.54 -13.20 5.68
C ILE A 54 1.73 -14.42 6.58
N THR A 55 1.96 -14.22 7.88
CA THR A 55 2.36 -15.31 8.78
C THR A 55 1.20 -16.07 9.40
N SER A 56 0.10 -15.39 9.72
CA SER A 56 -1.05 -16.02 10.42
C SER A 56 -2.14 -16.48 9.46
N PHE A 57 -2.26 -15.82 8.31
CA PHE A 57 -3.29 -16.14 7.31
C PHE A 57 -2.71 -16.67 5.99
N SER A 58 -1.38 -16.81 5.89
CA SER A 58 -0.70 -17.33 4.69
C SER A 58 -1.11 -16.60 3.40
N ALA A 59 -1.21 -15.26 3.48
CA ALA A 59 -1.60 -14.46 2.33
C ALA A 59 -0.58 -14.58 1.18
N ASP A 60 -1.04 -15.01 0.01
CA ASP A 60 -0.23 -15.13 -1.21
C ASP A 60 0.05 -13.77 -1.87
N VAL A 61 -0.81 -12.80 -1.62
CA VAL A 61 -0.69 -11.41 -2.10
C VAL A 61 -1.22 -10.45 -1.06
N VAL A 62 -0.68 -9.22 -1.03
CA VAL A 62 -1.20 -8.14 -0.19
C VAL A 62 -1.61 -6.96 -1.07
N ILE A 63 -2.84 -6.48 -0.90
CA ILE A 63 -3.35 -5.29 -1.58
C ILE A 63 -3.72 -4.25 -0.53
N ASN A 64 -3.12 -3.07 -0.61
CA ASN A 64 -3.52 -1.92 0.18
C ASN A 64 -4.45 -1.02 -0.64
N THR A 65 -5.56 -0.62 -0.06
CA THR A 65 -6.47 0.37 -0.63
C THR A 65 -6.74 1.46 0.39
N GLY A 66 -6.56 2.71 -0.01
CA GLY A 66 -6.68 3.86 0.87
C GLY A 66 -6.77 5.16 0.08
N ILE A 67 -6.53 6.26 0.77
CA ILE A 67 -6.46 7.60 0.19
C ILE A 67 -5.03 8.11 0.20
N ALA A 68 -4.65 8.88 -0.81
CA ALA A 68 -3.35 9.52 -0.92
C ALA A 68 -3.48 10.97 -1.39
N GLY A 69 -2.51 11.81 -1.03
CA GLY A 69 -2.38 13.14 -1.58
C GLY A 69 -1.63 13.11 -2.91
N SER A 70 -2.21 13.68 -3.98
CA SER A 70 -1.53 13.80 -5.26
C SER A 70 -0.31 14.72 -5.17
N LEU A 71 0.76 14.34 -5.86
CA LEU A 71 1.96 15.13 -6.12
C LEU A 71 2.10 15.47 -7.61
N ASP A 72 1.23 14.92 -8.45
CA ASP A 72 1.17 15.17 -9.89
C ASP A 72 -0.10 15.98 -10.22
N PRO A 73 0.03 17.15 -10.89
CA PRO A 73 -1.11 17.99 -11.25
C PRO A 73 -2.09 17.34 -12.25
N ASN A 74 -1.70 16.25 -12.90
CA ASN A 74 -2.57 15.50 -13.80
C ASN A 74 -3.44 14.46 -13.10
N ILE A 75 -3.22 14.21 -11.81
CA ILE A 75 -4.01 13.27 -11.00
C ILE A 75 -5.06 14.04 -10.23
N ASN A 76 -6.31 13.78 -10.52
CA ASN A 76 -7.46 14.47 -9.94
C ASN A 76 -8.04 13.72 -8.73
N ILE A 77 -8.89 14.41 -7.97
CA ILE A 77 -9.67 13.76 -6.89
C ILE A 77 -10.59 12.71 -7.49
N GLY A 78 -10.50 11.48 -6.99
CA GLY A 78 -11.26 10.34 -7.46
C GLY A 78 -10.51 9.44 -8.44
N ASP A 79 -9.37 9.89 -8.98
CA ASP A 79 -8.48 9.04 -9.77
C ASP A 79 -7.81 7.98 -8.87
N VAL A 80 -7.43 6.87 -9.46
CA VAL A 80 -6.74 5.76 -8.79
C VAL A 80 -5.26 5.78 -9.16
N VAL A 81 -4.37 5.71 -8.17
CA VAL A 81 -2.93 5.49 -8.41
C VAL A 81 -2.59 4.04 -8.08
N LEU A 82 -2.03 3.33 -9.07
CA LEU A 82 -1.54 1.96 -8.93
C LEU A 82 -0.02 2.00 -8.80
N SER A 83 0.51 1.51 -7.69
CA SER A 83 1.95 1.60 -7.43
C SER A 83 2.80 0.83 -8.44
N THR A 84 3.80 1.50 -9.00
CA THR A 84 4.93 0.83 -9.69
C THR A 84 5.92 0.30 -8.67
N ASP A 85 6.12 1.06 -7.63
CA ASP A 85 6.90 0.76 -6.44
C ASP A 85 6.44 1.66 -5.28
N SER A 86 7.02 1.44 -4.09
CA SER A 86 6.77 2.29 -2.92
C SER A 86 8.08 2.63 -2.22
N VAL A 87 8.20 3.87 -1.72
CA VAL A 87 9.41 4.40 -1.07
C VAL A 87 9.08 5.06 0.26
N ASN A 88 9.96 4.87 1.24
CA ASN A 88 9.88 5.57 2.51
C ASN A 88 10.57 6.95 2.40
N HIS A 89 9.79 8.03 2.20
CA HIS A 89 10.34 9.36 1.98
C HIS A 89 10.89 10.05 3.24
N ILE A 90 10.75 9.44 4.40
CA ILE A 90 11.32 9.93 5.68
C ILE A 90 12.56 9.16 6.12
N MET A 91 12.91 8.05 5.43
CA MET A 91 14.16 7.36 5.68
C MET A 91 15.31 8.18 5.08
N ASP A 92 16.14 8.74 5.95
CA ASP A 92 17.29 9.55 5.56
C ASP A 92 18.55 9.10 6.32
N VAL A 93 19.36 8.35 5.63
CA VAL A 93 20.68 7.86 6.11
C VAL A 93 21.75 8.09 5.04
N GLN A 94 21.60 9.14 4.24
CA GLN A 94 22.52 9.50 3.16
C GLN A 94 23.93 9.77 3.67
N ASN A 95 24.06 10.28 4.91
CA ASN A 95 25.33 10.47 5.60
C ASN A 95 26.11 9.16 5.83
N LEU A 96 25.46 8.00 5.68
CA LEU A 96 26.07 6.68 5.73
C LEU A 96 26.31 6.07 4.34
N GLY A 97 26.08 6.84 3.26
CA GLY A 97 26.31 6.42 1.87
C GLY A 97 25.15 5.70 1.20
N TYR A 98 23.93 5.76 1.78
CA TYR A 98 22.72 5.17 1.20
C TYR A 98 21.95 6.18 0.35
N GLU A 99 21.17 5.67 -0.59
CA GLU A 99 20.24 6.49 -1.39
C GLU A 99 19.08 7.04 -0.53
N PRO A 100 18.47 8.19 -0.89
CA PRO A 100 17.27 8.66 -0.24
C PRO A 100 16.18 7.59 -0.21
N GLY A 101 15.60 7.32 0.95
CA GLY A 101 14.57 6.29 1.13
C GLY A 101 15.09 4.87 1.32
N GLN A 102 16.38 4.64 1.11
CA GLN A 102 16.96 3.31 1.25
C GLN A 102 17.13 2.91 2.72
N THR A 103 16.61 1.74 3.07
CA THR A 103 16.83 1.15 4.39
C THR A 103 18.21 0.45 4.42
N PRO A 104 19.08 0.72 5.39
CA PRO A 104 20.36 0.01 5.53
C PRO A 104 20.20 -1.50 5.54
N GLY A 105 21.03 -2.20 4.78
CA GLY A 105 20.97 -3.66 4.64
C GLY A 105 19.95 -4.16 3.60
N ILE A 106 19.25 -3.28 2.91
CA ILE A 106 18.37 -3.60 1.78
C ILE A 106 18.94 -2.96 0.51
N GLU A 107 19.03 -3.72 -0.58
CA GLU A 107 19.67 -3.28 -1.82
C GLU A 107 18.89 -2.21 -2.59
N VAL A 108 17.57 -2.14 -2.40
CA VAL A 108 16.69 -1.23 -3.13
C VAL A 108 16.25 -0.05 -2.25
N ALA A 109 16.16 1.14 -2.84
CA ALA A 109 15.62 2.31 -2.17
C ALA A 109 14.08 2.36 -2.23
N ALA A 110 13.49 1.81 -3.29
CA ALA A 110 12.05 1.66 -3.46
C ALA A 110 11.71 0.19 -3.73
N TYR A 111 10.65 -0.30 -3.13
CA TYR A 111 10.23 -1.68 -3.22
C TYR A 111 9.34 -1.86 -4.47
N PRO A 112 9.68 -2.74 -5.44
CA PRO A 112 8.88 -2.92 -6.65
C PRO A 112 7.55 -3.61 -6.34
N ALA A 113 6.45 -3.06 -6.87
CA ALA A 113 5.13 -3.66 -6.78
C ALA A 113 4.92 -4.73 -7.86
N SER A 114 3.95 -5.62 -7.66
CA SER A 114 3.62 -6.67 -8.62
C SER A 114 3.00 -6.09 -9.90
N GLU A 115 3.66 -6.29 -11.03
CA GLU A 115 3.15 -5.91 -12.34
C GLU A 115 1.85 -6.65 -12.68
N THR A 116 1.75 -7.92 -12.34
CA THR A 116 0.54 -8.73 -12.59
C THR A 116 -0.66 -8.18 -11.82
N LEU A 117 -0.49 -7.84 -10.53
CA LEU A 117 -1.56 -7.23 -9.74
C LEU A 117 -1.92 -5.85 -10.28
N ARG A 118 -0.94 -5.04 -10.67
CA ARG A 118 -1.15 -3.71 -11.26
C ARG A 118 -1.95 -3.79 -12.57
N ASN A 119 -1.60 -4.69 -13.48
CA ASN A 119 -2.32 -4.88 -14.74
C ASN A 119 -3.76 -5.36 -14.49
N THR A 120 -3.98 -6.23 -13.51
CA THR A 120 -5.31 -6.68 -13.10
C THR A 120 -6.14 -5.53 -12.54
N ALA A 121 -5.56 -4.72 -11.65
CA ALA A 121 -6.22 -3.56 -11.06
C ALA A 121 -6.53 -2.48 -12.12
N LYS A 122 -5.63 -2.24 -13.07
CA LYS A 122 -5.85 -1.34 -14.21
C LYS A 122 -7.03 -1.78 -15.06
N SER A 123 -7.12 -3.08 -15.34
CA SER A 123 -8.23 -3.66 -16.09
C SER A 123 -9.56 -3.55 -15.33
N ALA A 124 -9.52 -3.68 -14.00
CA ALA A 124 -10.69 -3.51 -13.14
C ALA A 124 -11.14 -2.03 -13.09
N ALA A 125 -10.21 -1.09 -12.97
CA ALA A 125 -10.50 0.34 -12.99
C ALA A 125 -11.19 0.75 -14.30
N LEU A 126 -10.67 0.27 -15.44
CA LEU A 126 -11.27 0.52 -16.75
C LEU A 126 -12.73 0.02 -16.85
N LYS A 127 -13.02 -1.16 -16.31
CA LYS A 127 -14.39 -1.71 -16.28
C LYS A 127 -15.36 -0.91 -15.41
N LEU A 128 -14.83 -0.16 -14.46
CA LEU A 128 -15.59 0.69 -13.54
C LEU A 128 -15.62 2.17 -13.98
N ASP A 129 -15.09 2.47 -15.15
CA ASP A 129 -14.97 3.83 -15.70
C ASP A 129 -14.17 4.77 -14.76
N LEU A 130 -13.15 4.22 -14.10
CA LEU A 130 -12.23 4.94 -13.24
C LEU A 130 -10.94 5.28 -13.99
N THR A 131 -10.47 6.53 -13.84
CA THR A 131 -9.16 6.93 -14.34
C THR A 131 -8.08 6.33 -13.43
N ALA A 132 -7.17 5.53 -14.01
CA ALA A 132 -6.07 4.91 -13.29
C ALA A 132 -4.72 5.39 -13.83
N HIS A 133 -3.86 5.83 -12.92
CA HIS A 133 -2.48 6.22 -13.17
C HIS A 133 -1.53 5.18 -12.58
N GLU A 134 -0.38 5.00 -13.19
CA GLU A 134 0.69 4.18 -12.65
C GLU A 134 1.81 5.10 -12.14
N GLY A 135 2.33 4.83 -10.94
CA GLY A 135 3.39 5.67 -10.40
C GLY A 135 3.90 5.23 -9.04
N ARG A 136 4.99 5.86 -8.62
CA ARG A 136 5.58 5.63 -7.30
C ARG A 136 4.70 6.20 -6.21
N VAL A 137 4.51 5.43 -5.13
CA VAL A 137 3.85 5.87 -3.90
C VAL A 137 4.91 6.17 -2.84
N ALA A 138 4.91 7.38 -2.30
CA ALA A 138 5.81 7.77 -1.21
C ALA A 138 5.08 7.73 0.13
N SER A 139 5.66 7.05 1.12
CA SER A 139 5.03 6.92 2.44
C SER A 139 5.90 7.47 3.55
N GLY A 140 5.26 7.95 4.62
CA GLY A 140 5.94 8.38 5.84
C GLY A 140 4.95 8.71 6.95
N ASP A 141 5.36 8.61 8.20
CA ASP A 141 4.53 8.92 9.38
C ASP A 141 4.29 10.44 9.53
N ARG A 142 3.88 11.08 8.43
CA ARG A 142 3.61 12.51 8.39
C ARG A 142 2.49 12.83 7.40
N PHE A 143 1.49 13.55 7.86
CA PHE A 143 0.46 14.11 6.97
C PHE A 143 1.03 15.32 6.20
N VAL A 144 1.34 15.12 4.92
CA VAL A 144 1.98 16.13 4.06
C VAL A 144 0.95 17.15 3.59
N ARG A 145 1.11 18.43 4.02
CA ARG A 145 0.22 19.56 3.67
C ARG A 145 0.95 20.67 2.93
N GLU A 146 2.22 20.89 3.29
CA GLU A 146 3.00 22.03 2.82
C GLU A 146 3.50 21.80 1.40
N GLU A 147 3.31 22.77 0.51
CA GLU A 147 3.75 22.69 -0.90
C GLU A 147 5.24 22.42 -1.02
N LYS A 148 6.06 23.02 -0.14
CA LYS A 148 7.51 22.77 -0.12
C LYS A 148 7.85 21.30 0.11
N GLU A 149 7.10 20.64 1.00
CA GLU A 149 7.33 19.22 1.28
C GLU A 149 6.81 18.32 0.15
N LYS A 150 5.67 18.66 -0.45
CA LYS A 150 5.18 17.98 -1.65
C LYS A 150 6.19 18.05 -2.78
N GLU A 151 6.72 19.24 -3.05
CA GLU A 151 7.73 19.45 -4.08
C GLU A 151 9.03 18.67 -3.80
N ARG A 152 9.47 18.63 -2.53
CA ARG A 152 10.60 17.81 -2.11
C ARG A 152 10.37 16.33 -2.42
N ILE A 153 9.23 15.78 -2.01
CA ILE A 153 8.90 14.36 -2.21
C ILE A 153 8.84 14.06 -3.70
N LYS A 154 8.18 14.92 -4.49
CA LYS A 154 8.11 14.78 -5.93
C LYS A 154 9.48 14.81 -6.59
N THR A 155 10.32 15.79 -6.25
CA THR A 155 11.62 16.00 -6.90
C THR A 155 12.63 14.94 -6.50
N VAL A 156 12.72 14.61 -5.20
CA VAL A 156 13.72 13.68 -4.68
C VAL A 156 13.37 12.24 -5.01
N PHE A 157 12.09 11.87 -4.92
CA PHE A 157 11.66 10.48 -5.06
C PHE A 157 10.93 10.18 -6.37
N GLY A 158 10.55 11.18 -7.14
CA GLY A 158 9.75 10.98 -8.36
C GLY A 158 8.37 10.42 -8.10
N ALA A 159 7.79 10.70 -6.91
CA ALA A 159 6.53 10.12 -6.49
C ALA A 159 5.33 10.81 -7.12
N SER A 160 4.31 10.02 -7.49
CA SER A 160 3.04 10.48 -8.04
C SER A 160 2.04 10.88 -6.96
N CYS A 161 2.11 10.24 -5.79
CA CYS A 161 1.28 10.54 -4.63
C CYS A 161 2.01 10.21 -3.33
N CYS A 162 1.49 10.69 -2.20
CA CYS A 162 2.01 10.36 -0.88
C CYS A 162 0.89 9.99 0.11
N GLU A 163 1.20 9.06 1.00
CA GLU A 163 0.32 8.55 2.04
C GLU A 163 1.15 8.10 3.26
N MET A 164 0.65 7.24 4.15
CA MET A 164 1.30 6.97 5.43
C MET A 164 1.56 5.47 5.71
N GLU A 165 1.29 4.55 4.79
CA GLU A 165 1.29 3.10 5.04
C GLU A 165 2.05 2.28 3.99
N GLY A 166 1.92 2.62 2.72
CA GLY A 166 2.28 1.79 1.58
C GLY A 166 3.73 1.30 1.57
N ALA A 167 4.70 2.17 1.91
CA ALA A 167 6.11 1.75 1.92
C ALA A 167 6.40 0.72 3.02
N ALA A 168 5.70 0.77 4.15
CA ALA A 168 5.87 -0.22 5.21
C ALA A 168 5.29 -1.59 4.81
N ILE A 169 4.12 -1.59 4.16
CA ILE A 169 3.54 -2.81 3.57
C ILE A 169 4.48 -3.36 2.51
N ALA A 170 4.95 -2.51 1.60
CA ALA A 170 5.85 -2.85 0.52
C ALA A 170 7.16 -3.48 1.03
N GLN A 171 7.79 -2.88 2.03
CA GLN A 171 9.00 -3.41 2.66
C GLN A 171 8.76 -4.77 3.31
N THR A 172 7.65 -4.93 4.05
CA THR A 172 7.27 -6.19 4.68
C THR A 172 7.07 -7.29 3.64
N CYS A 173 6.35 -6.99 2.56
CA CYS A 173 6.10 -7.91 1.46
C CYS A 173 7.38 -8.25 0.70
N TYR A 174 8.24 -7.27 0.42
CA TYR A 174 9.54 -7.47 -0.24
C TYR A 174 10.43 -8.43 0.56
N LEU A 175 10.58 -8.20 1.86
CA LEU A 175 11.38 -9.07 2.75
C LEU A 175 10.79 -10.47 2.91
N SER A 176 9.48 -10.60 2.75
CA SER A 176 8.76 -11.88 2.85
C SER A 176 8.57 -12.58 1.49
N ALA A 177 9.07 -12.01 0.40
CA ALA A 177 8.87 -12.50 -0.97
C ALA A 177 7.39 -12.68 -1.36
N VAL A 178 6.50 -11.83 -0.85
CA VAL A 178 5.07 -11.82 -1.15
C VAL A 178 4.74 -10.68 -2.11
N PRO A 179 4.07 -10.94 -3.25
CA PRO A 179 3.63 -9.88 -4.17
C PRO A 179 2.67 -8.90 -3.51
N TYR A 180 2.80 -7.62 -3.84
CA TYR A 180 1.92 -6.59 -3.29
C TYR A 180 1.52 -5.55 -4.34
N LEU A 181 0.45 -4.79 -4.04
CA LEU A 181 0.03 -3.59 -4.75
C LEU A 181 -0.53 -2.56 -3.76
N ILE A 182 -0.13 -1.31 -3.93
CA ILE A 182 -0.74 -0.17 -3.25
C ILE A 182 -1.63 0.57 -4.24
#